data_c5b1c9282747592db32dfa2fb8fadd65
#
_entry.id   c5b1c9282747592db32dfa2fb8fadd65
#
_cell.length_a   1.000
_cell.length_b   1.000
_cell.length_c   1.000
_cell.angle_alpha   90.00
_cell.angle_beta   90.00
_cell.angle_gamma   90.00
#
_symmetry.space_group_name_H-M   'P 1'
#
loop_
_entity.id
_entity.type
_entity.pdbx_description
1 polymer ?
#
loop_
_entity_poly.entity_id
_entity_poly.type
_entity_poly.pdbx_seq_one_letter_code
_entity_poly.pdbx_strand_id
1 'polypeptide(L)'
;MIKVAMIGVGAISGIYLKNLTETFREVSLIGVCDLIPERAEKGVAFVKEQQKKGFQCVTPKIYKDMYEAFNDPEVDVVLNITRPYEHYEVTKQALLHGKHVFSEKPLAADMEEGDELIELARKTGLHMGGAPDTFMGAGIQTCRKLIDDGVIGDVIGAECAMICHGHETWHPDPEF
;
A
#
# COMPACT_ATOMS: atom_id res chain seq x y z
N MET A 1 10.75 -2.60 -15.69
CA MET A 1 10.72 -2.73 -14.22
C MET A 1 9.96 -1.52 -13.68
N ILE A 2 8.89 -1.74 -12.94
CA ILE A 2 8.05 -0.67 -12.37
C ILE A 2 8.79 -0.04 -11.20
N LYS A 3 8.89 1.28 -11.20
CA LYS A 3 9.62 2.06 -10.19
C LYS A 3 8.65 2.61 -9.14
N VAL A 4 8.90 2.28 -7.89
CA VAL A 4 8.01 2.58 -6.78
C VAL A 4 8.65 3.59 -5.82
N ALA A 5 7.87 4.59 -5.42
CA ALA A 5 8.17 5.44 -4.28
C ALA A 5 7.24 5.09 -3.11
N MET A 6 7.78 4.87 -1.93
CA MET A 6 7.02 4.57 -0.71
C MET A 6 6.84 5.84 0.11
N ILE A 7 5.59 6.20 0.39
CA ILE A 7 5.21 7.30 1.26
C ILE A 7 4.69 6.74 2.59
N GLY A 8 5.39 7.07 3.65
CA GLY A 8 5.25 6.45 4.96
C GLY A 8 6.23 5.29 5.17
N VAL A 9 6.99 5.31 6.27
CA VAL A 9 7.89 4.24 6.69
C VAL A 9 7.61 3.91 8.16
N GLY A 10 6.31 3.66 8.43
CA GLY A 10 5.79 3.35 9.76
C GLY A 10 5.83 1.87 10.11
N ALA A 11 4.98 1.45 11.05
CA ALA A 11 4.95 0.09 11.61
C ALA A 11 4.79 -1.01 10.55
N ILE A 12 3.93 -0.79 9.54
CA ILE A 12 3.66 -1.80 8.50
C ILE A 12 4.76 -1.86 7.40
N SER A 13 5.63 -0.86 7.32
CA SER A 13 6.61 -0.75 6.23
C SER A 13 7.54 -1.94 6.10
N GLY A 14 7.82 -2.64 7.19
CA GLY A 14 8.75 -3.78 7.21
C GLY A 14 8.37 -4.88 6.24
N ILE A 15 7.09 -5.26 6.16
CA ILE A 15 6.63 -6.29 5.22
C ILE A 15 6.72 -5.81 3.76
N TYR A 16 6.40 -4.54 3.50
CA TYR A 16 6.51 -3.96 2.17
C TYR A 16 7.97 -3.87 1.71
N LEU A 17 8.86 -3.36 2.57
CA LEU A 17 10.31 -3.32 2.29
C LEU A 17 10.85 -4.71 1.98
N LYS A 18 10.46 -5.71 2.78
CA LYS A 18 10.86 -7.09 2.55
C LYS A 18 10.38 -7.59 1.19
N ASN A 19 9.09 -7.44 0.88
CA ASN A 19 8.52 -7.93 -0.36
C ASN A 19 9.13 -7.23 -1.60
N LEU A 20 9.34 -5.92 -1.53
CA LEU A 20 9.93 -5.13 -2.62
C LEU A 20 11.42 -5.43 -2.86
N THR A 21 12.13 -5.98 -1.86
CA THR A 21 13.55 -6.29 -1.99
C THR A 21 13.84 -7.76 -2.20
N GLU A 22 13.02 -8.65 -1.64
CA GLU A 22 13.28 -10.10 -1.61
C GLU A 22 12.38 -10.89 -2.58
N THR A 23 11.14 -10.44 -2.79
CA THR A 23 10.10 -11.26 -3.42
C THR A 23 9.75 -10.80 -4.84
N PHE A 24 9.41 -9.54 -5.00
CA PHE A 24 8.95 -9.01 -6.29
C PHE A 24 10.12 -8.64 -7.20
N ARG A 25 10.11 -9.18 -8.42
CA ARG A 25 11.19 -8.99 -9.37
C ARG A 25 10.89 -7.95 -10.44
N GLU A 26 9.62 -7.65 -10.65
CA GLU A 26 9.15 -6.70 -11.66
C GLU A 26 9.08 -5.26 -11.15
N VAL A 27 9.25 -5.07 -9.84
CA VAL A 27 9.19 -3.77 -9.19
C VAL A 27 10.53 -3.39 -8.55
N SER A 28 10.80 -2.11 -8.46
CA SER A 28 12.00 -1.57 -7.82
C SER A 28 11.62 -0.41 -6.91
N LEU A 29 11.95 -0.51 -5.63
CA LEU A 29 11.83 0.61 -4.69
C LEU A 29 12.94 1.61 -4.96
N ILE A 30 12.62 2.75 -5.57
CA ILE A 30 13.60 3.77 -5.95
C ILE A 30 13.65 4.95 -4.98
N GLY A 31 12.63 5.10 -4.12
CA GLY A 31 12.60 6.17 -3.14
C GLY A 31 11.66 5.90 -1.98
N VAL A 32 11.94 6.58 -0.88
CA VAL A 32 11.14 6.56 0.36
C VAL A 32 10.95 7.99 0.87
N CYS A 33 9.81 8.23 1.51
CA CYS A 33 9.47 9.49 2.16
C CYS A 33 8.76 9.22 3.47
N ASP A 34 9.13 9.92 4.53
CA ASP A 34 8.39 9.94 5.80
C ASP A 34 8.50 11.32 6.42
N LEU A 35 7.47 11.75 7.16
CA LEU A 35 7.49 13.02 7.92
C LEU A 35 8.54 13.01 9.02
N ILE A 36 8.95 11.82 9.47
CA ILE A 36 10.01 11.61 10.46
C ILE A 36 11.25 11.10 9.71
N PRO A 37 12.27 11.95 9.50
CA PRO A 37 13.44 11.60 8.67
C PRO A 37 14.13 10.29 9.07
N GLU A 38 14.22 10.04 10.36
CA GLU A 38 14.85 8.83 10.91
C GLU A 38 14.14 7.53 10.47
N ARG A 39 12.86 7.59 10.16
CA ARG A 39 12.10 6.45 9.62
C ARG A 39 12.51 6.17 8.19
N ALA A 40 12.62 7.21 7.35
CA ALA A 40 13.09 7.06 5.97
C ALA A 40 14.53 6.50 5.95
N GLU A 41 15.42 7.01 6.82
CA GLU A 41 16.78 6.50 6.98
C GLU A 41 16.81 5.02 7.37
N LYS A 42 15.95 4.58 8.31
CA LYS A 42 15.80 3.17 8.69
C LYS A 42 15.34 2.32 7.50
N GLY A 43 14.41 2.82 6.68
CA GLY A 43 13.96 2.15 5.46
C GLY A 43 15.12 1.92 4.48
N VAL A 44 15.93 2.95 4.24
CA VAL A 44 17.13 2.85 3.40
C VAL A 44 18.16 1.89 3.99
N ALA A 45 18.38 1.96 5.31
CA ALA A 45 19.29 1.04 6.00
C ALA A 45 18.85 -0.41 5.86
N PHE A 46 17.55 -0.70 5.98
CA PHE A 46 17.00 -2.02 5.73
C PHE A 46 17.35 -2.52 4.32
N VAL A 47 17.11 -1.71 3.28
CA VAL A 47 17.42 -2.10 1.90
C VAL A 47 18.92 -2.39 1.72
N LYS A 48 19.80 -1.57 2.30
CA LYS A 48 21.24 -1.82 2.27
C LYS A 48 21.63 -3.14 2.92
N GLU A 49 20.96 -3.53 4.00
CA GLU A 49 21.20 -4.84 4.62
C GLU A 49 20.74 -5.99 3.70
N GLN A 50 19.63 -5.82 2.96
CA GLN A 50 19.21 -6.83 1.97
C GLN A 50 20.25 -6.96 0.83
N GLN A 51 20.82 -5.85 0.36
CA GLN A 51 21.91 -5.88 -0.62
C GLN A 51 23.13 -6.68 -0.12
N LYS A 52 23.51 -6.51 1.15
CA LYS A 52 24.62 -7.31 1.76
C LYS A 52 24.31 -8.80 1.80
N LYS A 53 23.03 -9.17 1.91
CA LYS A 53 22.57 -10.56 1.86
C LYS A 53 22.53 -11.12 0.43
N GLY A 54 22.81 -10.30 -0.59
CA GLY A 54 22.84 -10.71 -2.01
C GLY A 54 21.57 -10.44 -2.78
N PHE A 55 20.56 -9.78 -2.21
CA PHE A 55 19.36 -9.40 -2.96
C PHE A 55 19.65 -8.28 -3.95
N GLN A 56 19.12 -8.44 -5.18
CA GLN A 56 19.31 -7.48 -6.26
C GLN A 56 18.27 -6.36 -6.16
N CYS A 57 18.58 -5.34 -5.37
CA CYS A 57 17.74 -4.16 -5.20
C CYS A 57 18.59 -2.89 -5.23
N VAL A 58 17.99 -1.77 -5.63
CA VAL A 58 18.66 -0.46 -5.62
C VAL A 58 18.56 0.19 -4.24
N THR A 59 19.51 1.04 -3.90
CA THR A 59 19.39 1.88 -2.71
C THR A 59 18.41 3.00 -3.01
N PRO A 60 17.27 3.10 -2.30
CA PRO A 60 16.28 4.14 -2.57
C PRO A 60 16.78 5.52 -2.16
N LYS A 61 16.34 6.55 -2.89
CA LYS A 61 16.49 7.95 -2.50
C LYS A 61 15.64 8.23 -1.24
N ILE A 62 16.03 9.19 -0.44
CA ILE A 62 15.14 9.78 0.57
C ILE A 62 14.61 11.09 -0.01
N TYR A 63 13.29 11.15 -0.22
CA TYR A 63 12.62 12.38 -0.62
C TYR A 63 12.32 13.24 0.62
N LYS A 64 12.49 14.55 0.48
CA LYS A 64 12.24 15.50 1.59
C LYS A 64 10.75 15.62 1.94
N ASP A 65 9.89 15.42 0.93
CA ASP A 65 8.44 15.44 1.05
C ASP A 65 7.80 14.58 -0.05
N MET A 66 6.49 14.33 0.05
CA MET A 66 5.78 13.53 -0.93
C MET A 66 5.74 14.16 -2.33
N TYR A 67 5.76 15.49 -2.42
CA TYR A 67 5.72 16.20 -3.70
C TYR A 67 7.01 16.03 -4.49
N GLU A 68 8.15 15.93 -3.82
CA GLU A 68 9.41 15.62 -4.48
C GLU A 68 9.35 14.21 -5.12
N ALA A 69 8.74 13.24 -4.43
CA ALA A 69 8.51 11.91 -4.99
C ALA A 69 7.52 11.94 -6.17
N PHE A 70 6.42 12.69 -6.04
CA PHE A 70 5.40 12.80 -7.09
C PHE A 70 5.92 13.51 -8.35
N ASN A 71 6.83 14.45 -8.19
CA ASN A 71 7.46 15.16 -9.31
C ASN A 71 8.66 14.43 -9.91
N ASP A 72 9.14 13.35 -9.31
CA ASP A 72 10.22 12.54 -9.90
C ASP A 72 9.68 11.77 -11.12
N PRO A 73 10.18 12.05 -12.33
CA PRO A 73 9.71 11.37 -13.54
C PRO A 73 10.06 9.88 -13.58
N GLU A 74 10.96 9.42 -12.72
CA GLU A 74 11.30 8.02 -12.61
C GLU A 74 10.30 7.21 -11.78
N VAL A 75 9.43 7.85 -11.00
CA VAL A 75 8.41 7.16 -10.20
C VAL A 75 7.21 6.83 -11.07
N ASP A 76 6.89 5.55 -11.19
CA ASP A 76 5.69 5.05 -11.88
C ASP A 76 4.51 4.92 -10.90
N VAL A 77 4.79 4.37 -9.71
CA VAL A 77 3.78 4.01 -8.71
C VAL A 77 4.15 4.58 -7.35
N VAL A 78 3.18 5.17 -6.70
CA VAL A 78 3.24 5.58 -5.29
C VAL A 78 2.64 4.48 -4.43
N LEU A 79 3.41 3.99 -3.48
CA LEU A 79 2.95 3.10 -2.42
C LEU A 79 2.64 3.95 -1.20
N ASN A 80 1.35 4.16 -0.95
CA ASN A 80 0.87 4.97 0.17
C ASN A 80 0.60 4.07 1.38
N ILE A 81 1.50 4.11 2.35
CA ILE A 81 1.40 3.37 3.62
C ILE A 81 1.51 4.33 4.81
N THR A 82 0.94 5.52 4.64
CA THR A 82 0.81 6.52 5.68
C THR A 82 -0.22 6.09 6.73
N ARG A 83 -0.69 7.00 7.58
CA ARG A 83 -1.78 6.70 8.50
C ARG A 83 -3.14 6.80 7.80
N PRO A 84 -4.18 6.15 8.31
CA PRO A 84 -5.52 6.11 7.68
C PRO A 84 -6.08 7.46 7.26
N TYR A 85 -5.91 8.49 8.08
CA TYR A 85 -6.44 9.84 7.78
C TYR A 85 -5.66 10.60 6.71
N GLU A 86 -4.43 10.19 6.39
CA GLU A 86 -3.63 10.77 5.32
C GLU A 86 -3.79 10.03 3.98
N HIS A 87 -4.41 8.85 3.97
CA HIS A 87 -4.52 8.03 2.76
C HIS A 87 -5.19 8.77 1.61
N TYR A 88 -6.28 9.48 1.89
CA TYR A 88 -7.01 10.24 0.89
C TYR A 88 -6.12 11.31 0.24
N GLU A 89 -5.55 12.21 1.04
CA GLU A 89 -4.78 13.33 0.49
C GLU A 89 -3.54 12.87 -0.27
N VAL A 90 -2.78 11.93 0.28
CA VAL A 90 -1.58 11.38 -0.39
C VAL A 90 -1.95 10.69 -1.70
N THR A 91 -3.01 9.89 -1.72
CA THR A 91 -3.49 9.20 -2.93
C THR A 91 -3.98 10.18 -3.97
N LYS A 92 -4.78 11.17 -3.57
CA LYS A 92 -5.30 12.23 -4.44
C LYS A 92 -4.17 13.00 -5.11
N GLN A 93 -3.20 13.45 -4.32
CA GLN A 93 -2.07 14.21 -4.85
C GLN A 93 -1.20 13.36 -5.80
N ALA A 94 -0.94 12.10 -5.48
CA ALA A 94 -0.21 11.22 -6.37
C ALA A 94 -0.92 11.04 -7.72
N LEU A 95 -2.24 10.81 -7.73
CA LEU A 95 -3.05 10.73 -8.95
C LEU A 95 -3.02 12.04 -9.75
N LEU A 96 -3.14 13.19 -9.09
CA LEU A 96 -3.06 14.51 -9.74
C LEU A 96 -1.68 14.78 -10.38
N HIS A 97 -0.62 14.17 -9.86
CA HIS A 97 0.74 14.24 -10.43
C HIS A 97 1.03 13.12 -11.44
N GLY A 98 0.00 12.38 -11.88
CA GLY A 98 0.13 11.37 -12.92
C GLY A 98 0.76 10.06 -12.46
N LYS A 99 0.73 9.76 -11.16
CA LYS A 99 1.27 8.51 -10.61
C LYS A 99 0.17 7.48 -10.38
N HIS A 100 0.46 6.23 -10.72
CA HIS A 100 -0.34 5.11 -10.24
C HIS A 100 -0.19 4.98 -8.73
N VAL A 101 -1.21 4.46 -8.04
CA VAL A 101 -1.18 4.36 -6.57
C VAL A 101 -1.59 2.98 -6.09
N PHE A 102 -0.88 2.49 -5.10
CA PHE A 102 -1.36 1.42 -4.22
C PHE A 102 -1.41 1.95 -2.79
N SER A 103 -2.59 1.94 -2.18
CA SER A 103 -2.79 2.47 -0.82
C SER A 103 -3.05 1.36 0.18
N GLU A 104 -2.53 1.53 1.40
CA GLU A 104 -2.98 0.72 2.53
C GLU A 104 -4.45 0.98 2.86
N LYS A 105 -5.01 0.05 3.63
CA LYS A 105 -6.40 0.14 4.11
C LYS A 105 -6.52 1.05 5.34
N PRO A 106 -7.66 1.74 5.50
CA PRO A 106 -8.75 1.92 4.53
C PRO A 106 -8.32 2.84 3.38
N LEU A 107 -9.00 2.76 2.25
CA LEU A 107 -8.71 3.62 1.09
C LEU A 107 -8.83 5.11 1.44
N ALA A 108 -9.85 5.44 2.23
CA ALA A 108 -10.12 6.75 2.77
C ALA A 108 -10.81 6.63 4.14
N ALA A 109 -10.91 7.72 4.89
CA ALA A 109 -11.56 7.74 6.19
C ALA A 109 -13.09 7.76 6.08
N ASP A 110 -13.63 8.28 4.99
CA ASP A 110 -15.07 8.27 4.71
C ASP A 110 -15.40 7.86 3.25
N MET A 111 -16.68 7.67 2.97
CA MET A 111 -17.15 7.19 1.67
C MET A 111 -17.03 8.24 0.57
N GLU A 112 -17.25 9.51 0.90
CA GLU A 112 -17.19 10.61 -0.08
C GLU A 112 -15.77 10.78 -0.62
N GLU A 113 -14.78 10.73 0.26
CA GLU A 113 -13.36 10.73 -0.12
C GLU A 113 -13.01 9.52 -0.99
N GLY A 114 -13.50 8.32 -0.60
CA GLY A 114 -13.29 7.10 -1.37
C GLY A 114 -13.86 7.19 -2.78
N ASP A 115 -15.08 7.68 -2.92
CA ASP A 115 -15.75 7.87 -4.21
C ASP A 115 -15.02 8.90 -5.07
N GLU A 116 -14.53 10.00 -4.48
CA GLU A 116 -13.74 11.01 -5.19
C GLU A 116 -12.44 10.40 -5.75
N LEU A 117 -11.74 9.57 -4.98
CA LEU A 117 -10.52 8.90 -5.45
C LEU A 117 -10.79 7.96 -6.62
N ILE A 118 -11.87 7.19 -6.56
CA ILE A 118 -12.28 6.27 -7.63
C ILE A 118 -12.57 7.06 -8.91
N GLU A 119 -13.34 8.15 -8.81
CA GLU A 119 -13.65 9.01 -9.94
C GLU A 119 -12.39 9.70 -10.50
N LEU A 120 -11.48 10.16 -9.64
CA LEU A 120 -10.22 10.77 -10.07
C LEU A 120 -9.33 9.77 -10.81
N ALA A 121 -9.18 8.55 -10.30
CA ALA A 121 -8.42 7.50 -10.98
C ALA A 121 -9.03 7.17 -12.35
N ARG A 122 -10.37 7.10 -12.44
CA ARG A 122 -11.08 6.87 -13.69
C ARG A 122 -10.88 8.01 -14.70
N LYS A 123 -10.97 9.26 -14.26
CA LYS A 123 -10.78 10.46 -15.10
C LYS A 123 -9.37 10.60 -15.62
N THR A 124 -8.38 10.27 -14.81
CA THR A 124 -6.96 10.35 -15.18
C THR A 124 -6.47 9.14 -15.97
N GLY A 125 -7.24 8.04 -16.01
CA GLY A 125 -6.83 6.77 -16.61
C GLY A 125 -5.70 6.07 -15.85
N LEU A 126 -5.47 6.46 -14.60
CA LEU A 126 -4.45 5.87 -13.74
C LEU A 126 -5.00 4.66 -12.97
N HIS A 127 -4.12 3.72 -12.66
CA HIS A 127 -4.47 2.58 -11.83
C HIS A 127 -4.37 2.96 -10.36
N MET A 128 -5.39 2.59 -9.60
CA MET A 128 -5.43 2.69 -8.16
C MET A 128 -5.77 1.31 -7.59
N GLY A 129 -4.93 0.81 -6.70
CA GLY A 129 -5.14 -0.43 -5.97
C GLY A 129 -5.16 -0.17 -4.47
N GLY A 130 -5.73 -1.08 -3.71
CA GLY A 130 -5.82 -0.96 -2.26
C GLY A 130 -5.64 -2.31 -1.55
N ALA A 131 -5.04 -2.25 -0.38
CA ALA A 131 -5.04 -3.34 0.58
C ALA A 131 -6.45 -3.48 1.22
N PRO A 132 -6.78 -4.62 1.85
CA PRO A 132 -5.94 -5.79 2.03
C PRO A 132 -5.93 -6.72 0.81
N ASP A 133 -4.93 -7.58 0.74
CA ASP A 133 -4.81 -8.63 -0.27
C ASP A 133 -5.54 -9.95 0.11
N THR A 134 -6.07 -10.03 1.33
CA THR A 134 -6.64 -11.25 1.91
C THR A 134 -7.75 -11.87 1.07
N PHE A 135 -8.55 -11.06 0.36
CA PHE A 135 -9.60 -11.56 -0.55
C PHE A 135 -9.04 -12.30 -1.77
N MET A 136 -7.76 -12.12 -2.11
CA MET A 136 -7.07 -12.86 -3.18
C MET A 136 -6.60 -14.25 -2.74
N GLY A 137 -6.67 -14.55 -1.44
CA GLY A 137 -6.28 -15.85 -0.91
C GLY A 137 -7.15 -16.99 -1.45
N ALA A 138 -6.54 -18.16 -1.66
CA ALA A 138 -7.18 -19.31 -2.28
C ALA A 138 -8.52 -19.69 -1.61
N GLY A 139 -8.61 -19.60 -0.27
CA GLY A 139 -9.85 -19.90 0.47
C GLY A 139 -11.00 -18.98 0.08
N ILE A 140 -10.76 -17.67 0.11
CA ILE A 140 -11.77 -16.65 -0.23
C ILE A 140 -12.15 -16.76 -1.71
N GLN A 141 -11.18 -16.95 -2.61
CA GLN A 141 -11.45 -17.13 -4.04
C GLN A 141 -12.25 -18.40 -4.31
N THR A 142 -12.00 -19.50 -3.58
CA THR A 142 -12.80 -20.72 -3.66
C THR A 142 -14.23 -20.48 -3.19
N CYS A 143 -14.42 -19.79 -2.05
CA CYS A 143 -15.75 -19.44 -1.56
C CYS A 143 -16.51 -18.60 -2.59
N ARG A 144 -15.85 -17.60 -3.18
CA ARG A 144 -16.45 -16.77 -4.22
C ARG A 144 -16.88 -17.60 -5.43
N LYS A 145 -16.00 -18.49 -5.89
CA LYS A 145 -16.32 -19.38 -7.02
C LYS A 145 -17.53 -20.28 -6.73
N LEU A 146 -17.61 -20.87 -5.54
CA LEU A 146 -18.76 -21.71 -5.16
C LEU A 146 -20.08 -20.94 -5.18
N ILE A 147 -20.07 -19.68 -4.79
CA ILE A 147 -21.23 -18.79 -4.87
C ILE A 147 -21.59 -18.53 -6.34
N ASP A 148 -20.63 -18.13 -7.15
CA ASP A 148 -20.82 -17.79 -8.56
C ASP A 148 -21.27 -19.01 -9.39
N ASP A 149 -20.82 -20.20 -9.03
CA ASP A 149 -21.25 -21.48 -9.65
C ASP A 149 -22.64 -21.94 -9.16
N GLY A 150 -23.29 -21.23 -8.25
CA GLY A 150 -24.62 -21.55 -7.74
C GLY A 150 -24.67 -22.76 -6.80
N VAL A 151 -23.55 -23.20 -6.26
CA VAL A 151 -23.48 -24.42 -5.42
C VAL A 151 -24.35 -24.33 -4.16
N ILE A 152 -24.52 -23.11 -3.63
CA ILE A 152 -25.37 -22.84 -2.46
C ILE A 152 -26.75 -22.26 -2.83
N GLY A 153 -27.06 -22.17 -4.13
CA GLY A 153 -28.28 -21.54 -4.63
C GLY A 153 -28.24 -20.02 -4.53
N ASP A 154 -29.41 -19.39 -4.49
CA ASP A 154 -29.53 -17.93 -4.36
C ASP A 154 -29.10 -17.49 -2.96
N VAL A 155 -28.20 -16.52 -2.90
CA VAL A 155 -27.71 -15.95 -1.64
C VAL A 155 -28.75 -15.02 -1.03
N ILE A 156 -29.31 -15.41 0.11
CA ILE A 156 -30.33 -14.65 0.83
C ILE A 156 -29.78 -13.87 2.03
N GLY A 157 -28.56 -14.17 2.46
CA GLY A 157 -27.91 -13.53 3.60
C GLY A 157 -26.49 -14.03 3.79
N ALA A 158 -25.74 -13.31 4.60
CA ALA A 158 -24.41 -13.70 5.02
C ALA A 158 -24.19 -13.33 6.49
N GLU A 159 -23.47 -14.18 7.20
CA GLU A 159 -22.99 -13.93 8.55
C GLU A 159 -21.47 -14.09 8.55
N CYS A 160 -20.75 -13.14 9.14
CA CYS A 160 -19.32 -13.23 9.30
C CYS A 160 -18.90 -12.81 10.71
N ALA A 161 -17.86 -13.44 11.21
CA ALA A 161 -17.28 -13.11 12.50
C ALA A 161 -15.75 -13.08 12.39
N MET A 162 -15.14 -12.05 12.95
CA MET A 162 -13.71 -11.94 13.13
C MET A 162 -13.43 -11.78 14.62
N ILE A 163 -13.09 -12.90 15.26
CA ILE A 163 -12.90 -12.95 16.73
C ILE A 163 -11.39 -13.00 16.99
N CYS A 164 -10.85 -11.94 17.53
CA CYS A 164 -9.43 -11.83 17.91
C CYS A 164 -9.28 -10.91 19.13
N HIS A 165 -8.10 -10.94 19.73
CA HIS A 165 -7.72 -9.91 20.70
C HIS A 165 -7.66 -8.54 20.02
N GLY A 166 -7.93 -7.48 20.78
CA GLY A 166 -7.81 -6.12 20.29
C GLY A 166 -6.36 -5.75 19.95
N HIS A 167 -6.21 -4.68 19.21
CA HIS A 167 -4.90 -4.20 18.71
C HIS A 167 -3.98 -3.69 19.83
N GLU A 168 -4.51 -3.37 20.99
CA GLU A 168 -3.79 -2.94 22.18
C GLU A 168 -2.70 -3.92 22.64
N THR A 169 -2.76 -5.17 22.20
CA THR A 169 -1.77 -6.21 22.56
C THR A 169 -0.55 -6.26 21.64
N TRP A 170 -0.65 -5.69 20.45
CA TRP A 170 0.41 -5.82 19.42
C TRP A 170 0.72 -4.51 18.68
N HIS A 171 -0.17 -3.52 18.70
CA HIS A 171 0.08 -2.24 18.04
C HIS A 171 1.02 -1.38 18.89
N PRO A 172 2.07 -0.78 18.30
CA PRO A 172 3.05 0.03 19.06
C PRO A 172 2.47 1.33 19.62
N ASP A 173 1.37 1.81 19.02
CA ASP A 173 0.63 3.00 19.43
C ASP A 173 -0.88 2.70 19.28
N PRO A 174 -1.50 2.07 20.28
CA PRO A 174 -2.89 1.63 20.18
C PRO A 174 -3.93 2.75 20.34
N GLU A 175 -3.50 3.96 20.71
CA GLU A 175 -4.38 5.11 20.96
C GLU A 175 -4.42 6.10 19.77
N PHE A 176 -3.79 5.77 18.66
CA PHE A 176 -3.74 6.65 17.49
C PHE A 176 -5.08 6.74 16.74
#